data_b486fc2297bcc8810198db93fa4e07fc
#
_entry.id   b486fc2297bcc8810198db93fa4e07fc
#
_cell.length_a   1.000
_cell.length_b   1.000
_cell.length_c   1.000
_cell.angle_alpha   90.00
_cell.angle_beta   90.00
_cell.angle_gamma   90.00
#
_symmetry.space_group_name_H-M   'P 1'
#
loop_
_entity.id
_entity.type
_entity.pdbx_description
1 polymer ?
#
loop_
_entity_poly.entity_id
_entity_poly.type
_entity_poly.pdbx_seq_one_letter_code
_entity_poly.pdbx_strand_id
1 'polypeptide(L)'
;MPYAIRPWQHVLDCLFGYLYALNFIANSEEYISVNFNVGPQDLRKITVLDICKQAKKWFPRLSYNLNTDVVAESKFLLLDSMLLTKSTGWKPLYNTEQAVEKTFKWYFNFENGSDVSDLVNGDIEDYLNKI
;
A
#
# COMPACT_ATOMS: atom_id res chain seq x y z
N MET A 1 -17.56 -6.17 -4.01
CA MET A 1 -17.84 -5.02 -4.92
C MET A 1 -16.68 -4.78 -5.87
N PRO A 2 -16.77 -5.16 -7.14
CA PRO A 2 -15.65 -5.04 -8.09
C PRO A 2 -15.25 -3.59 -8.39
N TYR A 3 -16.18 -2.67 -8.29
CA TYR A 3 -15.96 -1.25 -8.58
C TYR A 3 -15.67 -0.40 -7.34
N ALA A 4 -15.43 -1.03 -6.19
CA ALA A 4 -15.02 -0.31 -4.99
C ALA A 4 -13.60 0.23 -5.15
N ILE A 5 -13.39 1.48 -4.72
CA ILE A 5 -12.10 2.16 -4.70
C ILE A 5 -11.52 2.02 -3.30
N ARG A 6 -10.25 1.67 -3.23
CA ARG A 6 -9.50 1.46 -1.98
C ARG A 6 -8.17 2.19 -2.03
N PRO A 7 -7.61 2.55 -0.87
CA PRO A 7 -6.33 3.26 -0.78
C PRO A 7 -5.16 2.27 -0.93
N TRP A 8 -4.93 1.83 -2.17
CA TRP A 8 -3.86 0.88 -2.48
C TRP A 8 -2.49 1.52 -2.28
N GLN A 9 -1.67 0.92 -1.43
CA GLN A 9 -0.30 1.37 -1.19
C GLN A 9 0.64 0.19 -0.95
N HIS A 10 1.93 0.41 -1.11
CA HIS A 10 2.95 -0.59 -0.82
C HIS A 10 3.10 -0.77 0.70
N VAL A 11 3.35 -1.99 1.14
CA VAL A 11 3.49 -2.31 2.56
C VAL A 11 4.62 -1.49 3.22
N LEU A 12 5.75 -1.31 2.54
CA LEU A 12 6.87 -0.54 3.08
C LEU A 12 6.52 0.94 3.24
N ASP A 13 5.75 1.54 2.33
CA ASP A 13 5.25 2.91 2.53
C ASP A 13 4.42 3.02 3.81
N CYS A 14 3.55 2.05 4.08
CA CYS A 14 2.74 2.02 5.28
C CYS A 14 3.61 1.88 6.54
N LEU A 15 4.56 0.92 6.55
CA LEU A 15 5.44 0.68 7.68
C LEU A 15 6.36 1.86 7.98
N PHE A 16 6.92 2.50 6.94
CA PHE A 16 7.70 3.72 7.12
C PHE A 16 6.84 4.87 7.64
N GLY A 17 5.58 4.99 7.20
CA GLY A 17 4.63 5.93 7.78
C GLY A 17 4.47 5.75 9.29
N TYR A 18 4.40 4.50 9.76
CA TYR A 18 4.37 4.22 11.20
C TYR A 18 5.67 4.61 11.91
N LEU A 19 6.84 4.34 11.31
CA LEU A 19 8.13 4.72 11.88
C LEU A 19 8.26 6.25 11.99
N TYR A 20 7.83 7.00 10.97
CA TYR A 20 7.80 8.46 11.02
C TYR A 20 6.85 8.98 12.11
N ALA A 21 5.66 8.40 12.25
CA ALA A 21 4.72 8.76 13.30
C ALA A 21 5.29 8.47 14.70
N LEU A 22 5.91 7.30 14.89
CA LEU A 22 6.56 6.94 16.15
C LEU A 22 7.72 7.87 16.49
N ASN A 23 8.57 8.20 15.52
CA ASN A 23 9.67 9.14 15.72
C ASN A 23 9.17 10.54 16.09
N PHE A 24 8.09 10.99 15.47
CA PHE A 24 7.44 12.28 15.80
C PHE A 24 6.95 12.29 17.25
N ILE A 25 6.26 11.24 17.70
CA ILE A 25 5.75 11.13 19.06
C ILE A 25 6.90 11.04 20.07
N ALA A 26 7.92 10.23 19.77
CA ALA A 26 9.06 10.00 20.67
C ALA A 26 9.93 11.25 20.90
N ASN A 27 9.96 12.17 19.93
CA ASN A 27 10.72 13.41 20.00
C ASN A 27 9.87 14.64 20.41
N SER A 28 8.61 14.43 20.77
CA SER A 28 7.76 15.52 21.30
C SER A 28 8.09 15.78 22.75
N GLU A 29 8.27 17.06 23.10
CA GLU A 29 8.62 17.48 24.46
C GLU A 29 7.48 17.26 25.47
N GLU A 30 6.25 17.23 24.98
CA GLU A 30 5.04 17.02 25.77
C GLU A 30 4.35 15.71 25.39
N TYR A 31 3.56 15.16 26.32
CA TYR A 31 2.70 14.03 26.00
C TYR A 31 1.65 14.45 24.97
N ILE A 32 1.71 13.82 23.79
CA ILE A 32 0.76 14.08 22.71
C ILE A 32 -0.08 12.82 22.42
N SER A 33 -1.35 13.05 22.17
CA SER A 33 -2.25 12.04 21.63
C SER A 33 -2.71 12.49 20.24
N VAL A 34 -2.30 11.77 19.21
CA VAL A 34 -2.58 12.13 17.83
C VAL A 34 -2.95 10.89 17.01
N ASN A 35 -3.92 11.05 16.11
CA ASN A 35 -4.32 9.98 15.18
C ASN A 35 -3.86 10.37 13.77
N PHE A 36 -3.04 9.51 13.17
CA PHE A 36 -2.59 9.66 11.80
C PHE A 36 -3.26 8.62 10.88
N ASN A 37 -3.68 9.07 9.71
CA ASN A 37 -3.92 8.16 8.60
C ASN A 37 -2.62 7.99 7.82
N VAL A 38 -2.31 6.74 7.46
CA VAL A 38 -1.19 6.39 6.58
C VAL A 38 -1.77 5.83 5.30
N GLY A 39 -1.67 6.55 4.22
CA GLY A 39 -2.31 6.18 2.95
C GLY A 39 -1.60 6.77 1.73
N PRO A 40 -1.93 6.28 0.53
CA PRO A 40 -1.35 6.78 -0.70
C PRO A 40 -1.74 8.23 -0.93
N GLN A 41 -0.84 9.02 -1.50
CA GLN A 41 -1.13 10.38 -1.95
C GLN A 41 -1.60 10.43 -3.41
N ASP A 42 -1.70 9.28 -4.05
CA ASP A 42 -2.16 9.14 -5.42
C ASP A 42 -3.69 9.25 -5.49
N LEU A 43 -4.17 10.23 -6.22
CA LEU A 43 -5.60 10.50 -6.39
C LEU A 43 -6.28 9.60 -7.44
N ARG A 44 -5.57 8.66 -8.03
CA ARG A 44 -6.14 7.74 -9.02
C ARG A 44 -7.16 6.82 -8.37
N LYS A 45 -8.31 6.71 -9.01
CA LYS A 45 -9.43 5.89 -8.55
C LYS A 45 -9.29 4.47 -9.08
N ILE A 46 -8.37 3.69 -8.50
CA ILE A 46 -8.14 2.30 -8.91
C ILE A 46 -9.12 1.39 -8.16
N THR A 47 -9.91 0.66 -8.92
CA THR A 47 -10.93 -0.25 -8.40
C THR A 47 -10.35 -1.63 -8.05
N VAL A 48 -11.08 -2.41 -7.24
CA VAL A 48 -10.75 -3.83 -6.99
C VAL A 48 -10.65 -4.60 -8.30
N LEU A 49 -11.55 -4.33 -9.26
CA LEU A 49 -11.50 -4.99 -10.57
C LEU A 49 -10.23 -4.66 -11.36
N ASP A 50 -9.72 -3.43 -11.26
CA ASP A 50 -8.47 -3.04 -11.92
C ASP A 50 -7.28 -3.79 -11.32
N ILE A 51 -7.27 -3.98 -10.00
CA ILE A 51 -6.27 -4.82 -9.34
C ILE A 51 -6.34 -6.28 -9.83
N CYS A 52 -7.55 -6.85 -9.92
CA CYS A 52 -7.73 -8.21 -10.45
C CYS A 52 -7.23 -8.33 -11.90
N LYS A 53 -7.48 -7.33 -12.75
CA LYS A 53 -6.96 -7.31 -14.12
C LYS A 53 -5.43 -7.23 -14.16
N GLN A 54 -4.82 -6.44 -13.27
CA GLN A 54 -3.36 -6.37 -13.16
C GLN A 54 -2.77 -7.68 -12.65
N ALA A 55 -3.37 -8.30 -11.62
CA ALA A 55 -2.97 -9.61 -11.12
C ALA A 55 -2.95 -10.67 -12.24
N LYS A 56 -3.94 -10.65 -13.14
CA LYS A 56 -4.03 -11.60 -14.26
C LYS A 56 -2.87 -11.47 -15.26
N LYS A 57 -2.18 -10.33 -15.34
CA LYS A 57 -0.98 -10.18 -16.18
C LYS A 57 0.21 -10.98 -15.62
N TRP A 58 0.31 -11.06 -14.29
CA TRP A 58 1.34 -11.83 -13.61
C TRP A 58 0.97 -13.30 -13.47
N PHE A 59 -0.32 -13.59 -13.27
CA PHE A 59 -0.87 -14.91 -13.04
C PHE A 59 -1.95 -15.23 -14.10
N PRO A 60 -1.59 -15.61 -15.32
CA PRO A 60 -2.56 -15.81 -16.43
C PRO A 60 -3.65 -16.85 -16.12
N ARG A 61 -3.36 -17.81 -15.23
CA ARG A 61 -4.31 -18.85 -14.79
C ARG A 61 -5.29 -18.38 -13.72
N LEU A 62 -5.08 -17.15 -13.18
CA LEU A 62 -5.98 -16.58 -12.18
C LEU A 62 -7.38 -16.43 -12.77
N SER A 63 -8.37 -16.97 -12.06
CA SER A 63 -9.78 -16.75 -12.34
C SER A 63 -10.44 -16.04 -11.16
N TYR A 64 -11.41 -15.20 -11.44
CA TYR A 64 -12.21 -14.54 -10.41
C TYR A 64 -13.66 -14.44 -10.87
N ASN A 65 -14.59 -14.58 -9.93
CA ASN A 65 -16.00 -14.38 -10.16
C ASN A 65 -16.41 -13.00 -9.64
N LEU A 66 -17.17 -12.27 -10.43
CA LEU A 66 -17.76 -11.00 -10.00
C LEU A 66 -19.03 -11.31 -9.22
N ASN A 67 -18.96 -11.19 -7.89
CA ASN A 67 -20.15 -11.23 -7.07
C ASN A 67 -20.80 -9.85 -7.08
N THR A 68 -22.07 -9.80 -7.49
CA THR A 68 -22.88 -8.59 -7.54
C THR A 68 -23.77 -8.43 -6.29
N ASP A 69 -23.74 -9.39 -5.38
CA ASP A 69 -24.52 -9.30 -4.13
C ASP A 69 -24.12 -8.05 -3.35
N VAL A 70 -25.13 -7.32 -2.96
CA VAL A 70 -24.95 -6.04 -2.27
C VAL A 70 -24.55 -6.31 -0.83
N VAL A 71 -23.25 -6.36 -0.58
CA VAL A 71 -22.73 -6.18 0.78
C VAL A 71 -22.81 -4.69 1.10
N ALA A 72 -23.24 -4.33 2.29
CA ALA A 72 -23.27 -2.94 2.77
C ALA A 72 -21.86 -2.42 3.03
N GLU A 73 -21.08 -2.24 1.96
CA GLU A 73 -19.70 -1.75 1.99
C GLU A 73 -19.61 -0.42 1.23
N SER A 74 -18.79 0.50 1.74
CA SER A 74 -18.57 1.77 1.06
C SER A 74 -17.97 1.56 -0.33
N LYS A 75 -18.52 2.24 -1.33
CA LYS A 75 -17.98 2.27 -2.70
C LYS A 75 -16.65 3.01 -2.76
N PHE A 76 -16.46 3.98 -1.86
CA PHE A 76 -15.25 4.80 -1.78
C PHE A 76 -14.66 4.71 -0.38
N LEU A 77 -13.40 4.32 -0.30
CA LEU A 77 -12.59 4.48 0.89
C LEU A 77 -11.26 5.10 0.45
N LEU A 78 -11.03 6.31 0.89
CA LEU A 78 -9.76 7.03 0.70
C LEU A 78 -9.25 7.46 2.06
N LEU A 79 -7.94 7.56 2.20
CA LEU A 79 -7.28 8.03 3.41
C LEU A 79 -6.58 9.36 3.10
N ASP A 80 -6.84 10.35 3.93
CA ASP A 80 -6.09 11.61 3.90
C ASP A 80 -4.92 11.51 4.88
N SER A 81 -3.70 11.42 4.34
CA SER A 81 -2.45 11.34 5.10
C SER A 81 -1.76 12.70 5.25
N MET A 82 -2.45 13.80 4.94
CA MET A 82 -1.83 15.14 4.95
C MET A 82 -1.36 15.56 6.34
N LEU A 83 -2.05 15.16 7.41
CA LEU A 83 -1.61 15.44 8.77
C LEU A 83 -0.26 14.80 9.05
N LEU A 84 -0.09 13.50 8.73
CA LEU A 84 1.19 12.81 8.89
C LEU A 84 2.29 13.48 8.06
N THR A 85 2.02 13.78 6.80
CA THR A 85 2.98 14.46 5.92
C THR A 85 3.43 15.82 6.48
N LYS A 86 2.51 16.65 6.95
CA LYS A 86 2.83 17.98 7.51
C LYS A 86 3.58 17.88 8.82
N SER A 87 3.25 16.92 9.68
CA SER A 87 3.86 16.77 11.00
C SER A 87 5.25 16.14 10.94
N THR A 88 5.48 15.23 10.00
CA THR A 88 6.67 14.37 9.99
C THR A 88 7.54 14.48 8.75
N GLY A 89 7.04 15.09 7.69
CA GLY A 89 7.68 15.07 6.37
C GLY A 89 7.48 13.77 5.58
N TRP A 90 6.84 12.75 6.16
CA TRP A 90 6.61 11.48 5.46
C TRP A 90 5.79 11.65 4.18
N LYS A 91 6.21 10.93 3.16
CA LYS A 91 5.46 10.75 1.89
C LYS A 91 5.64 9.31 1.41
N PRO A 92 4.62 8.72 0.78
CA PRO A 92 4.80 7.42 0.14
C PRO A 92 5.82 7.54 -1.00
N LEU A 93 6.70 6.55 -1.10
CA LEU A 93 7.71 6.48 -2.15
C LEU A 93 7.11 6.03 -3.48
N TYR A 94 6.13 5.14 -3.41
CA TYR A 94 5.52 4.54 -4.59
C TYR A 94 4.13 5.13 -4.86
N ASN A 95 3.86 5.42 -6.12
CA ASN A 95 2.49 5.63 -6.56
C ASN A 95 1.72 4.30 -6.57
N THR A 96 0.39 4.34 -6.70
CA THR A 96 -0.46 3.15 -6.64
C THR A 96 -0.09 2.07 -7.68
N GLU A 97 0.28 2.47 -8.89
CA GLU A 97 0.67 1.53 -9.95
C GLU A 97 1.97 0.79 -9.61
N GLN A 98 2.98 1.52 -9.15
CA GLN A 98 4.25 0.96 -8.70
C GLN A 98 4.06 0.04 -7.48
N ALA A 99 3.21 0.44 -6.52
CA ALA A 99 2.91 -0.36 -5.34
C ALA A 99 2.29 -1.71 -5.71
N VAL A 100 1.31 -1.70 -6.62
CA VAL A 100 0.62 -2.90 -7.10
C VAL A 100 1.55 -3.78 -7.92
N GLU A 101 2.34 -3.20 -8.82
CA GLU A 101 3.31 -3.94 -9.64
C GLU A 101 4.36 -4.63 -8.76
N LYS A 102 4.95 -3.91 -7.80
CA LYS A 102 5.94 -4.49 -6.87
C LYS A 102 5.33 -5.64 -6.07
N THR A 103 4.12 -5.46 -5.56
CA THR A 103 3.41 -6.51 -4.81
C THR A 103 3.21 -7.76 -5.67
N PHE A 104 2.73 -7.64 -6.90
CA PHE A 104 2.54 -8.81 -7.76
C PHE A 104 3.86 -9.44 -8.21
N LYS A 105 4.91 -8.65 -8.45
CA LYS A 105 6.25 -9.15 -8.74
C LYS A 105 6.78 -9.99 -7.57
N TRP A 106 6.59 -9.52 -6.34
CA TRP A 106 6.99 -10.25 -5.14
C TRP A 106 6.29 -11.61 -5.07
N TYR A 107 4.97 -11.65 -5.19
CA TYR A 107 4.20 -12.90 -5.17
C TYR A 107 4.56 -13.82 -6.35
N PHE A 108 4.80 -13.26 -7.52
CA PHE A 108 5.21 -14.04 -8.68
C PHE A 108 6.57 -14.73 -8.43
N ASN A 109 7.55 -14.00 -7.89
CA ASN A 109 8.86 -14.58 -7.57
C ASN A 109 8.74 -15.65 -6.47
N PHE A 110 7.93 -15.39 -5.43
CA PHE A 110 7.66 -16.36 -4.37
C PHE A 110 7.06 -17.65 -4.94
N GLU A 111 6.04 -17.59 -5.77
CA GLU A 111 5.41 -18.75 -6.42
C GLU A 111 6.38 -19.50 -7.36
N ASN A 112 7.40 -18.84 -7.88
CA ASN A 112 8.46 -19.45 -8.69
C ASN A 112 9.68 -19.92 -7.85
N GLY A 113 9.55 -19.98 -6.53
CA GLY A 113 10.52 -20.64 -5.65
C GLY A 113 11.65 -19.75 -5.14
N SER A 114 11.53 -18.41 -5.26
CA SER A 114 12.48 -17.50 -4.62
C SER A 114 12.38 -17.60 -3.10
N ASP A 115 13.51 -17.49 -2.40
CA ASP A 115 13.53 -17.48 -0.94
C ASP A 115 12.85 -16.23 -0.38
N VAL A 116 12.01 -16.42 0.64
CA VAL A 116 11.23 -15.33 1.26
C VAL A 116 12.13 -14.28 1.89
N SER A 117 13.23 -14.71 2.54
CA SER A 117 14.17 -13.79 3.20
C SER A 117 14.89 -12.92 2.17
N ASP A 118 15.28 -13.50 1.03
CA ASP A 118 15.91 -12.76 -0.05
C ASP A 118 14.95 -11.74 -0.68
N LEU A 119 13.70 -12.13 -0.89
CA LEU A 119 12.66 -11.22 -1.42
C LEU A 119 12.40 -10.05 -0.47
N VAL A 120 12.24 -10.32 0.82
CA VAL A 120 11.97 -9.30 1.83
C VAL A 120 13.18 -8.36 1.99
N ASN A 121 14.38 -8.91 2.14
CA ASN A 121 15.60 -8.13 2.30
C ASN A 121 15.87 -7.27 1.06
N GLY A 122 15.70 -7.83 -0.14
CA GLY A 122 15.86 -7.09 -1.39
C GLY A 122 14.87 -5.93 -1.52
N ASP A 123 13.61 -6.11 -1.14
CA ASP A 123 12.62 -5.03 -1.15
C ASP A 123 12.94 -3.94 -0.12
N ILE A 124 13.42 -4.31 1.08
CA ILE A 124 13.83 -3.35 2.12
C ILE A 124 15.05 -2.55 1.64
N GLU A 125 16.07 -3.22 1.12
CA GLU A 125 17.27 -2.55 0.60
C GLU A 125 16.93 -1.59 -0.55
N ASP A 126 16.09 -2.05 -1.50
CA ASP A 126 15.60 -1.23 -2.62
C ASP A 126 14.84 0.01 -2.13
N TYR A 127 14.08 -0.13 -1.04
CA TYR A 127 13.33 0.97 -0.45
C TYR A 127 14.26 1.96 0.24
N LEU A 128 15.16 1.46 1.09
CA LEU A 128 16.13 2.28 1.84
C LEU A 128 17.07 3.08 0.94
N ASN A 129 17.44 2.55 -0.22
CA ASN A 129 18.30 3.24 -1.18
C ASN A 129 17.59 4.40 -1.92
N LYS A 130 16.28 4.58 -1.71
CA LYS A 130 15.47 5.61 -2.39
C LYS A 130 14.95 6.72 -1.46
N ILE A 131 15.14 6.56 -0.14
CA ILE A 131 14.70 7.55 0.88
C ILE A 131 15.85 8.40 1.44
#